data_fc5f2d2da377257f8194151b49d9f721
#
_entry.id   fc5f2d2da377257f8194151b49d9f721
#
_cell.length_a   1.000
_cell.length_b   1.000
_cell.length_c   1.000
_cell.angle_alpha   90.00
_cell.angle_beta   90.00
_cell.angle_gamma   90.00
#
_symmetry.space_group_name_H-M   'P 1'
#
loop_
_entity.id
_entity.type
_entity.pdbx_description
1 polymer ?
#
loop_
_entity_poly.entity_id
_entity_poly.type
_entity_poly.pdbx_seq_one_letter_code
_entity_poly.pdbx_strand_id
1 'polypeptide(L)'
;FFDESNLVKLYYRYSVVSFSTALNSKQLYIRTGVFNTPNGRVITINLRKDSQIEERLKYKDKFLSTKVIQWESMPNTTRENNRGKQLLSGEKLHVLVRKTKRQDGQDRPYIYLGLATPTNPRPSDNVGKCLLFDLVLDKEIDESLKYDLGIEDLKE
;
A
#
# COMPACT_ATOMS: atom_id res chain seq x y z
N PHE A 1 -9.76 9.17 -18.42
CA PHE A 1 -9.14 8.93 -17.12
C PHE A 1 -9.98 9.49 -15.97
N PHE A 2 -10.05 8.75 -14.96
CA PHE A 2 -10.76 9.09 -13.75
C PHE A 2 -10.00 10.19 -12.96
N ASP A 3 -10.71 11.25 -12.60
CA ASP A 3 -10.12 12.30 -11.78
C ASP A 3 -10.36 11.99 -10.31
N GLU A 4 -9.36 11.42 -9.67
CA GLU A 4 -9.46 10.97 -8.28
C GLU A 4 -9.70 12.12 -7.31
N SER A 5 -9.33 13.35 -7.65
CA SER A 5 -9.52 14.49 -6.76
C SER A 5 -11.00 14.76 -6.48
N ASN A 6 -11.90 14.26 -7.32
CA ASN A 6 -13.34 14.42 -7.13
C ASN A 6 -13.95 13.33 -6.26
N LEU A 7 -13.25 12.19 -6.07
CA LEU A 7 -13.80 11.05 -5.35
C LEU A 7 -13.03 10.74 -4.07
N VAL A 8 -11.72 10.85 -4.11
CA VAL A 8 -10.87 10.61 -2.95
C VAL A 8 -9.86 11.74 -2.84
N LYS A 9 -9.49 12.08 -1.62
CA LYS A 9 -8.62 13.22 -1.37
C LYS A 9 -7.28 12.75 -0.83
N LEU A 10 -6.22 13.29 -1.41
CA LEU A 10 -4.85 13.02 -1.01
C LEU A 10 -4.65 13.36 0.46
N TYR A 11 -4.00 12.47 1.19
CA TYR A 11 -3.64 12.57 2.60
C TYR A 11 -4.82 12.55 3.58
N TYR A 12 -6.04 12.35 3.08
CA TYR A 12 -7.19 12.13 3.96
C TYR A 12 -7.16 10.70 4.48
N ARG A 13 -7.85 10.49 5.59
CA ARG A 13 -7.91 9.18 6.23
C ARG A 13 -9.15 8.42 5.80
N TYR A 14 -8.95 7.16 5.48
CA TYR A 14 -10.02 6.29 4.99
C TYR A 14 -9.96 4.93 5.65
N SER A 15 -11.13 4.36 5.94
CA SER A 15 -11.23 2.92 6.11
C SER A 15 -11.27 2.28 4.73
N VAL A 16 -11.05 0.96 4.68
CA VAL A 16 -11.17 0.25 3.41
C VAL A 16 -12.57 0.43 2.82
N VAL A 17 -13.60 0.35 3.66
CA VAL A 17 -14.98 0.49 3.21
C VAL A 17 -15.24 1.88 2.65
N SER A 18 -14.84 2.92 3.38
CA SER A 18 -15.10 4.29 2.91
C SER A 18 -14.34 4.61 1.61
N PHE A 19 -13.11 4.10 1.48
CA PHE A 19 -12.35 4.30 0.26
C PHE A 19 -12.98 3.57 -0.93
N SER A 20 -13.36 2.31 -0.71
CA SER A 20 -14.01 1.52 -1.75
C SER A 20 -15.32 2.16 -2.22
N THR A 21 -16.11 2.65 -1.27
CA THR A 21 -17.36 3.33 -1.59
C THR A 21 -17.10 4.59 -2.42
N ALA A 22 -16.09 5.36 -2.05
CA ALA A 22 -15.74 6.58 -2.80
C ALA A 22 -15.33 6.26 -4.24
N LEU A 23 -14.73 5.09 -4.47
CA LEU A 23 -14.34 4.66 -5.81
C LEU A 23 -15.41 3.82 -6.51
N ASN A 24 -16.63 3.83 -5.99
CA ASN A 24 -17.75 3.10 -6.59
C ASN A 24 -17.54 1.59 -6.67
N SER A 25 -16.76 1.04 -5.73
CA SER A 25 -16.55 -0.39 -5.66
C SER A 25 -17.71 -1.05 -4.94
N LYS A 26 -18.17 -2.16 -5.50
CA LYS A 26 -19.19 -2.98 -4.86
C LYS A 26 -18.59 -4.08 -3.99
N GLN A 27 -17.31 -4.33 -4.16
CA GLN A 27 -16.63 -5.38 -3.40
C GLN A 27 -16.06 -4.78 -2.13
N LEU A 28 -16.68 -5.12 -1.00
CA LEU A 28 -16.27 -4.58 0.30
C LEU A 28 -15.42 -5.55 1.10
N TYR A 29 -15.18 -6.75 0.58
CA TYR A 29 -14.47 -7.78 1.32
C TYR A 29 -13.04 -7.90 0.83
N ILE A 30 -12.09 -7.64 1.74
CA ILE A 30 -10.68 -7.57 1.39
C ILE A 30 -9.87 -8.47 2.31
N ARG A 31 -9.26 -9.50 1.73
CA ARG A 31 -8.39 -10.41 2.47
C ARG A 31 -6.92 -10.20 2.21
N THR A 32 -6.61 -9.66 1.05
CA THR A 32 -5.26 -9.78 0.51
C THR A 32 -4.49 -8.48 0.49
N GLY A 33 -5.11 -7.39 0.88
CA GLY A 33 -4.46 -6.10 0.80
C GLY A 33 -4.39 -5.51 -0.61
N VAL A 34 -4.92 -6.21 -1.59
CA VAL A 34 -5.00 -5.73 -2.97
C VAL A 34 -6.40 -5.98 -3.47
N PHE A 35 -7.05 -4.97 -4.02
CA PHE A 35 -8.37 -5.15 -4.58
C PHE A 35 -8.61 -4.24 -5.77
N ASN A 36 -9.54 -4.66 -6.64
CA ASN A 36 -9.87 -3.92 -7.85
C ASN A 36 -11.11 -3.07 -7.62
N THR A 37 -11.12 -1.88 -8.22
CA THR A 37 -12.30 -1.03 -8.29
C THR A 37 -12.52 -0.62 -9.74
N PRO A 38 -13.71 -0.12 -10.10
CA PRO A 38 -13.91 0.43 -11.44
C PRO A 38 -12.94 1.57 -11.77
N ASN A 39 -12.37 2.20 -10.76
CA ASN A 39 -11.50 3.36 -10.92
C ASN A 39 -10.05 3.04 -10.53
N GLY A 40 -9.63 1.80 -10.68
CA GLY A 40 -8.25 1.40 -10.48
C GLY A 40 -8.07 0.38 -9.37
N ARG A 41 -6.86 -0.14 -9.29
CA ARG A 41 -6.49 -1.11 -8.27
C ARG A 41 -5.99 -0.40 -7.04
N VAL A 42 -6.34 -0.93 -5.87
CA VAL A 42 -5.96 -0.37 -4.57
C VAL A 42 -5.10 -1.36 -3.81
N ILE A 43 -4.06 -0.86 -3.16
CA ILE A 43 -3.29 -1.67 -2.22
C ILE A 43 -3.34 -1.03 -0.84
N THR A 44 -3.34 -1.87 0.18
CA THR A 44 -3.30 -1.42 1.57
C THR A 44 -2.00 -1.91 2.21
N ILE A 45 -1.34 -1.04 2.94
CA ILE A 45 -0.04 -1.33 3.53
C ILE A 45 -0.09 -1.02 5.02
N ASN A 46 0.35 -1.98 5.82
CA ASN A 46 0.61 -1.80 7.25
C ASN A 46 2.11 -1.78 7.44
N LEU A 47 2.66 -0.64 7.85
CA LEU A 47 4.11 -0.48 7.95
C LEU A 47 4.69 -1.31 9.10
N ARG A 48 3.90 -1.51 10.17
CA ARG A 48 4.32 -2.32 11.31
C ARG A 48 3.31 -3.45 11.50
N LYS A 49 3.82 -4.64 11.69
CA LYS A 49 2.99 -5.80 11.96
C LYS A 49 2.76 -5.93 13.48
N ASP A 50 1.93 -6.89 13.87
CA ASP A 50 1.67 -7.13 15.28
C ASP A 50 2.93 -7.52 16.05
N SER A 51 2.95 -7.20 17.34
CA SER A 51 4.14 -7.25 18.18
C SER A 51 4.72 -8.64 18.41
N GLN A 52 4.01 -9.70 18.08
CA GLN A 52 4.44 -11.06 18.36
C GLN A 52 5.53 -11.57 17.42
N ILE A 53 5.76 -10.88 16.32
CA ILE A 53 6.73 -11.28 15.30
C ILE A 53 7.98 -10.45 15.46
N GLU A 54 9.16 -11.09 15.30
CA GLU A 54 10.42 -10.36 15.34
C GLU A 54 10.45 -9.25 14.30
N GLU A 55 11.02 -8.11 14.67
CA GLU A 55 11.00 -6.93 13.81
C GLU A 55 11.58 -7.17 12.43
N ARG A 56 12.69 -7.89 12.32
CA ARG A 56 13.34 -8.16 11.03
C ARG A 56 12.43 -8.94 10.08
N LEU A 57 11.44 -9.65 10.60
CA LEU A 57 10.50 -10.42 9.79
C LEU A 57 9.23 -9.66 9.49
N LYS A 58 9.03 -8.52 10.16
CA LYS A 58 7.80 -7.75 10.07
C LYS A 58 7.82 -6.71 8.95
N TYR A 59 8.99 -6.18 8.64
CA TYR A 59 9.08 -4.91 7.92
C TYR A 59 9.61 -5.07 6.51
N LYS A 60 8.98 -5.94 5.73
CA LYS A 60 9.22 -5.96 4.29
C LYS A 60 8.68 -4.69 3.65
N ASP A 61 7.49 -4.25 4.09
CA ASP A 61 6.87 -3.04 3.61
C ASP A 61 7.44 -1.85 4.40
N LYS A 62 8.12 -0.94 3.71
CA LYS A 62 8.75 0.19 4.38
C LYS A 62 9.01 1.32 3.38
N PHE A 63 9.06 2.53 3.89
CA PHE A 63 9.50 3.66 3.08
C PHE A 63 11.00 3.60 2.86
N LEU A 64 11.42 3.74 1.61
CA LEU A 64 12.84 3.89 1.27
C LEU A 64 13.21 5.37 1.16
N SER A 65 12.24 6.21 0.86
CA SER A 65 12.39 7.66 0.80
C SER A 65 10.99 8.28 0.92
N THR A 66 10.91 9.59 0.87
CA THR A 66 9.60 10.27 0.90
C THR A 66 8.76 10.02 -0.35
N LYS A 67 9.33 9.38 -1.35
CA LYS A 67 8.64 9.12 -2.62
C LYS A 67 8.56 7.64 -2.99
N VAL A 68 9.31 6.78 -2.32
CA VAL A 68 9.40 5.36 -2.69
C VAL A 68 9.10 4.47 -1.50
N ILE A 69 8.19 3.51 -1.71
CA ILE A 69 7.83 2.52 -0.70
C ILE A 69 8.21 1.14 -1.22
N GLN A 70 8.99 0.39 -0.45
CA GLN A 70 9.18 -1.02 -0.74
C GLN A 70 7.94 -1.78 -0.28
N TRP A 71 7.41 -2.61 -1.15
CA TRP A 71 6.18 -3.34 -0.89
C TRP A 71 6.32 -4.80 -1.33
N GLU A 72 5.89 -5.71 -0.47
CA GLU A 72 5.87 -7.14 -0.77
C GLU A 72 4.47 -7.55 -1.20
N SER A 73 4.36 -8.18 -2.37
CA SER A 73 3.09 -8.65 -2.89
C SER A 73 2.54 -9.80 -2.04
N MET A 74 1.26 -10.15 -2.29
CA MET A 74 0.67 -11.31 -1.62
C MET A 74 1.39 -12.60 -1.99
N PRO A 75 1.26 -13.65 -1.15
CA PRO A 75 1.81 -14.96 -1.48
C PRO A 75 1.29 -15.49 -2.82
N ASN A 76 2.10 -16.34 -3.44
CA ASN A 76 1.80 -16.92 -4.75
C ASN A 76 1.68 -15.89 -5.87
N THR A 77 2.48 -14.83 -5.80
CA THR A 77 2.60 -13.84 -6.86
C THR A 77 3.96 -14.06 -7.53
N THR A 78 3.94 -14.44 -8.79
CA THR A 78 5.14 -14.69 -9.58
C THR A 78 5.09 -13.89 -10.86
N ARG A 79 6.23 -13.82 -11.56
CA ARG A 79 6.26 -13.10 -12.85
C ARG A 79 5.37 -13.75 -13.89
N GLU A 80 5.08 -15.02 -13.74
CA GLU A 80 4.37 -15.82 -14.74
C GLU A 80 2.87 -15.85 -14.53
N ASN A 81 2.39 -15.68 -13.30
CA ASN A 81 0.95 -15.78 -13.06
C ASN A 81 0.25 -14.44 -13.26
N ASN A 82 -1.08 -14.45 -13.24
CA ASN A 82 -1.87 -13.27 -13.54
C ASN A 82 -1.65 -12.14 -12.54
N ARG A 83 -1.48 -12.47 -11.26
CA ARG A 83 -1.24 -11.45 -10.22
C ARG A 83 0.06 -10.69 -10.48
N GLY A 84 1.11 -11.43 -10.76
CA GLY A 84 2.40 -10.82 -11.05
C GLY A 84 2.39 -10.04 -12.36
N LYS A 85 1.79 -10.60 -13.40
CA LYS A 85 1.71 -9.93 -14.70
C LYS A 85 0.97 -8.61 -14.61
N GLN A 86 -0.09 -8.54 -13.81
CA GLN A 86 -0.82 -7.29 -13.62
C GLN A 86 0.06 -6.24 -12.95
N LEU A 87 0.84 -6.64 -11.94
CA LEU A 87 1.75 -5.71 -11.26
C LEU A 87 2.91 -5.30 -12.15
N LEU A 88 3.38 -6.22 -13.01
CA LEU A 88 4.48 -5.93 -13.93
C LEU A 88 4.06 -5.07 -15.11
N SER A 89 2.76 -4.89 -15.33
CA SER A 89 2.24 -4.09 -16.45
C SER A 89 2.56 -2.59 -16.31
N GLY A 90 2.95 -2.14 -15.12
CA GLY A 90 3.20 -0.72 -14.89
C GLY A 90 1.96 0.09 -14.60
N GLU A 91 0.80 -0.56 -14.46
CA GLU A 91 -0.43 0.13 -14.09
C GLU A 91 -0.29 0.74 -12.70
N LYS A 92 -0.71 2.00 -12.58
CA LYS A 92 -0.63 2.69 -11.31
C LYS A 92 -1.64 2.14 -10.31
N LEU A 93 -1.26 2.20 -9.04
CA LEU A 93 -2.04 1.68 -7.93
C LEU A 93 -2.39 2.82 -6.97
N HIS A 94 -3.62 2.79 -6.45
CA HIS A 94 -3.97 3.65 -5.32
C HIS A 94 -3.33 3.08 -4.06
N VAL A 95 -2.68 3.92 -3.26
CA VAL A 95 -1.91 3.48 -2.10
C VAL A 95 -2.55 3.99 -0.82
N LEU A 96 -2.97 3.06 0.03
CA LEU A 96 -3.47 3.32 1.38
C LEU A 96 -2.46 2.77 2.37
N VAL A 97 -1.95 3.61 3.26
CA VAL A 97 -0.91 3.22 4.21
C VAL A 97 -1.31 3.62 5.62
N ARG A 98 -1.01 2.76 6.59
CA ARG A 98 -1.14 3.10 8.00
C ARG A 98 0.06 2.54 8.76
N LYS A 99 0.37 3.16 9.89
CA LYS A 99 1.49 2.76 10.72
C LYS A 99 1.29 1.37 11.30
N THR A 100 0.12 1.15 11.90
CA THR A 100 -0.24 -0.12 12.50
C THR A 100 -1.71 -0.41 12.21
N LYS A 101 -2.07 -1.70 12.26
CA LYS A 101 -3.45 -2.12 12.06
C LYS A 101 -4.35 -1.57 13.16
N ARG A 102 -3.90 -1.62 14.41
CA ARG A 102 -4.70 -1.23 15.57
C ARG A 102 -3.95 -0.28 16.48
N GLN A 103 -4.71 0.55 17.14
CA GLN A 103 -4.22 1.41 18.20
C GLN A 103 -5.29 1.49 19.26
N ASP A 104 -4.91 1.22 20.52
CA ASP A 104 -5.82 1.24 21.67
C ASP A 104 -7.05 0.36 21.46
N GLY A 105 -6.84 -0.81 20.86
CA GLY A 105 -7.91 -1.78 20.64
C GLY A 105 -8.82 -1.49 19.46
N GLN A 106 -8.56 -0.43 18.72
CA GLN A 106 -9.39 -0.05 17.57
C GLN A 106 -8.59 -0.03 16.30
N ASP A 107 -9.24 -0.34 15.18
CA ASP A 107 -8.61 -0.29 13.87
C ASP A 107 -8.27 1.16 13.52
N ARG A 108 -7.06 1.37 13.02
CA ARG A 108 -6.63 2.69 12.56
C ARG A 108 -7.05 2.89 11.12
N PRO A 109 -7.44 4.11 10.76
CA PRO A 109 -7.67 4.40 9.35
C PRO A 109 -6.36 4.42 8.57
N TYR A 110 -6.46 4.22 7.27
CA TYR A 110 -5.35 4.40 6.36
C TYR A 110 -5.26 5.85 5.89
N ILE A 111 -4.07 6.26 5.52
CA ILE A 111 -3.85 7.55 4.87
C ILE A 111 -3.69 7.30 3.38
N TYR A 112 -4.43 8.02 2.56
CA TYR A 112 -4.33 7.88 1.11
C TYR A 112 -3.12 8.67 0.60
N LEU A 113 -2.18 7.99 -0.04
CA LEU A 113 -0.95 8.60 -0.53
C LEU A 113 -0.97 8.87 -2.04
N GLY A 114 -2.08 8.66 -2.69
CA GLY A 114 -2.20 8.89 -4.12
C GLY A 114 -1.84 7.66 -4.93
N LEU A 115 -1.48 7.89 -6.17
CA LEU A 115 -1.10 6.83 -7.10
C LEU A 115 0.39 6.56 -7.04
N ALA A 116 0.75 5.30 -7.25
CA ALA A 116 2.14 4.90 -7.32
C ALA A 116 2.34 3.93 -8.48
N THR A 117 3.54 3.94 -9.04
CA THR A 117 3.94 3.02 -10.11
C THR A 117 4.80 1.93 -9.51
N PRO A 118 4.43 0.64 -9.65
CA PRO A 118 5.29 -0.44 -9.20
C PRO A 118 6.51 -0.57 -10.12
N THR A 119 7.70 -0.61 -9.52
CA THR A 119 8.97 -0.69 -10.24
C THR A 119 9.88 -1.70 -9.59
N ASN A 120 10.96 -2.03 -10.28
CA ASN A 120 12.07 -2.84 -9.77
C ASN A 120 11.59 -4.17 -9.14
N PRO A 121 10.83 -4.99 -9.90
CA PRO A 121 10.33 -6.25 -9.37
C PRO A 121 11.49 -7.21 -9.12
N ARG A 122 11.45 -7.88 -7.96
CA ARG A 122 12.46 -8.85 -7.58
C ARG A 122 11.86 -9.90 -6.66
N PRO A 123 12.42 -11.11 -6.62
CA PRO A 123 11.87 -12.12 -5.73
C PRO A 123 12.10 -11.73 -4.28
N SER A 124 11.11 -12.04 -3.45
CA SER A 124 11.23 -11.94 -2.00
C SER A 124 11.82 -13.23 -1.46
N ASP A 125 12.49 -13.14 -0.32
CA ASP A 125 12.99 -14.34 0.38
C ASP A 125 11.87 -15.04 1.16
N ASN A 126 10.65 -14.56 1.06
CA ASN A 126 9.51 -15.16 1.72
C ASN A 126 9.16 -16.51 1.08
N VAL A 127 8.93 -17.51 1.91
CA VAL A 127 8.62 -18.87 1.44
C VAL A 127 7.29 -18.93 0.68
N GLY A 128 6.43 -17.94 0.82
CA GLY A 128 5.16 -17.87 0.12
C GLY A 128 5.26 -17.49 -1.35
N LYS A 129 6.45 -17.30 -1.89
CA LYS A 129 6.68 -16.88 -3.27
C LYS A 129 6.05 -15.53 -3.57
N CYS A 130 6.63 -14.51 -2.99
CA CYS A 130 6.20 -13.13 -3.19
C CYS A 130 7.19 -12.37 -4.06
N LEU A 131 6.73 -11.26 -4.62
CA LEU A 131 7.58 -10.30 -5.30
C LEU A 131 7.69 -9.03 -4.45
N LEU A 132 8.87 -8.45 -4.46
CA LEU A 132 9.08 -7.12 -3.90
C LEU A 132 9.05 -6.11 -5.03
N PHE A 133 8.44 -4.96 -4.76
CA PHE A 133 8.40 -3.84 -5.69
C PHE A 133 8.82 -2.58 -4.96
N ASP A 134 9.39 -1.65 -5.71
CA ASP A 134 9.54 -0.28 -5.25
C ASP A 134 8.38 0.51 -5.86
N LEU A 135 7.48 0.99 -5.01
CA LEU A 135 6.34 1.78 -5.44
C LEU A 135 6.76 3.24 -5.46
N VAL A 136 6.79 3.82 -6.65
CA VAL A 136 7.17 5.23 -6.81
C VAL A 136 5.90 6.07 -6.79
N LEU A 137 5.73 6.86 -5.73
CA LEU A 137 4.57 7.73 -5.57
C LEU A 137 4.61 8.85 -6.62
N ASP A 138 3.45 9.23 -7.13
CA ASP A 138 3.36 10.37 -8.04
C ASP A 138 3.79 11.67 -7.36
N LYS A 139 3.52 11.79 -6.06
CA LYS A 139 3.92 12.95 -5.26
C LYS A 139 4.61 12.50 -3.98
N GLU A 140 5.66 13.21 -3.60
CA GLU A 140 6.29 12.98 -2.31
C GLU A 140 5.29 13.23 -1.18
N ILE A 141 5.43 12.49 -0.09
CA ILE A 141 4.59 12.72 1.08
C ILE A 141 4.99 14.04 1.76
N ASP A 142 4.00 14.68 2.39
CA ASP A 142 4.26 15.86 3.20
C ASP A 142 5.08 15.51 4.43
N GLU A 143 5.96 16.41 4.81
CA GLU A 143 6.75 16.28 6.04
C GLU A 143 5.85 16.00 7.25
N SER A 144 4.68 16.64 7.28
CA SER A 144 3.73 16.49 8.38
C SER A 144 3.22 15.06 8.56
N LEU A 145 3.30 14.22 7.54
CA LEU A 145 2.83 12.84 7.61
C LEU A 145 3.86 11.88 8.22
N LYS A 146 5.11 12.28 8.33
CA LYS A 146 6.15 11.39 8.81
C LYS A 146 5.86 10.87 10.21
N TYR A 147 5.37 11.73 11.09
CA TYR A 147 5.03 11.31 12.45
C TYR A 147 3.92 10.27 12.45
N ASP A 148 2.84 10.54 11.72
CA ASP A 148 1.68 9.64 11.67
C ASP A 148 2.02 8.28 11.07
N LEU A 149 3.00 8.25 10.18
CA LEU A 149 3.45 7.02 9.54
C LEU A 149 4.60 6.34 10.29
N GLY A 150 5.13 6.99 11.32
CA GLY A 150 6.23 6.43 12.10
C GLY A 150 7.56 6.42 11.38
N ILE A 151 7.78 7.37 10.51
CA ILE A 151 9.00 7.47 9.69
C ILE A 151 9.72 8.81 9.89
N GLU A 152 9.65 9.36 11.10
CA GLU A 152 10.24 10.66 11.39
C GLU A 152 11.74 10.72 11.12
N ASP A 153 12.42 9.60 11.28
CA ASP A 153 13.86 9.51 11.09
C ASP A 153 14.26 9.19 9.65
N LEU A 154 13.29 9.12 8.75
CA LEU A 154 13.56 8.86 7.34
C LEU A 154 14.29 10.06 6.73
N LYS A 155 15.42 9.77 6.09
CA LYS A 155 16.19 10.79 5.37
C LYS A 155 15.92 10.69 3.89
N GLU A 156 15.91 11.82 3.24
CA GLU A 156 15.71 11.88 1.79
C GLU A 156 17.01 11.67 1.05
#